data_3bc02efc4b5d3afc52674620d1ca03d2
#
_entry.id   3bc02efc4b5d3afc52674620d1ca03d2
#
_cell.length_a   1.000
_cell.length_b   1.000
_cell.length_c   1.000
_cell.angle_alpha   90.00
_cell.angle_beta   90.00
_cell.angle_gamma   90.00
#
_symmetry.space_group_name_H-M   'P 1'
#
loop_
_entity.id
_entity.type
_entity.pdbx_description
1 polymer ?
#
loop_
_entity_poly.entity_id
_entity_poly.type
_entity_poly.pdbx_seq_one_letter_code
_entity_poly.pdbx_strand_id
1 'polypeptide(L)'
;MNIKSLIAIAALALCAQGAMAQPKSRIQAQADADKKAETSLSERAKAQYTAQMPAPTDVVWKRDIYRTLDLTKEKNAALYYPVEPLGDRVNLFTLIIRLVADGKVPAYEYRSDGNELFTEDNKYKVTDMLDKFYIYYEDKAGKPTIADSDIPSGEVLSYFIKESSFYDQRTATYATRVTAICPVLHRSGDFGSDVTKYPMFWLNYDEVSPYFGMTPLMTSSYNNVSNMSIDDYFVRSLYEGDIYKTANLQNKLLAQYCPNDTAMKAEQQRIEKELVTFENKLWGIEEPDTTTATMEKKVEKKASRSAARPTVTRTPKAAEESAAPKASARTTRQSSAPKSKAASSSQALSVRRQRR
;
A
#
# COMPACT_ATOMS: atom_id res chain seq x y z
N MET A 1 70.71 46.81 2.54
CA MET A 1 70.06 45.57 2.14
C MET A 1 70.29 45.39 0.65
N ASN A 2 71.05 44.37 0.25
CA ASN A 2 71.52 44.23 -1.14
C ASN A 2 70.43 43.81 -2.04
N ILE A 3 70.34 44.44 -3.24
CA ILE A 3 69.31 44.08 -4.27
C ILE A 3 69.25 42.61 -4.57
N LYS A 4 70.39 41.90 -4.47
CA LYS A 4 70.43 40.43 -4.62
C LYS A 4 69.67 39.65 -3.53
N SER A 5 69.60 40.22 -2.30
CA SER A 5 68.81 39.63 -1.18
C SER A 5 67.31 39.82 -1.37
N LEU A 6 66.91 40.95 -1.95
CA LEU A 6 65.51 41.25 -2.27
C LEU A 6 64.99 40.39 -3.40
N ILE A 7 65.80 40.09 -4.42
CA ILE A 7 65.42 39.17 -5.53
C ILE A 7 65.30 37.75 -5.05
N ALA A 8 66.21 37.35 -4.11
CA ALA A 8 66.12 35.97 -3.55
C ALA A 8 64.86 35.77 -2.69
N ILE A 9 64.46 36.77 -1.90
CA ILE A 9 63.21 36.73 -1.10
C ILE A 9 61.99 36.79 -1.99
N ALA A 10 61.98 37.57 -3.06
CA ALA A 10 60.86 37.57 -4.03
C ALA A 10 60.73 36.26 -4.80
N ALA A 11 61.84 35.60 -5.18
CA ALA A 11 61.82 34.29 -5.82
C ALA A 11 61.33 33.19 -4.87
N LEU A 12 61.65 33.24 -3.56
CA LEU A 12 61.15 32.29 -2.57
C LEU A 12 59.64 32.50 -2.33
N ALA A 13 59.14 33.72 -2.34
CA ALA A 13 57.72 34.02 -2.18
C ALA A 13 56.90 33.59 -3.38
N LEU A 14 57.43 33.62 -4.62
CA LEU A 14 56.75 33.11 -5.81
C LEU A 14 56.66 31.55 -5.83
N CYS A 15 57.63 30.85 -5.27
CA CYS A 15 57.58 29.40 -5.15
C CYS A 15 56.59 28.89 -4.09
N ALA A 16 56.24 29.71 -3.08
CA ALA A 16 55.30 29.33 -2.03
C ALA A 16 53.82 29.36 -2.49
N GLN A 17 53.49 30.07 -3.58
CA GLN A 17 52.12 30.12 -4.10
C GLN A 17 51.76 28.93 -4.99
N GLY A 18 52.71 28.11 -5.41
CA GLY A 18 52.50 26.92 -6.23
C GLY A 18 52.07 25.64 -5.44
N ALA A 19 52.10 25.69 -4.09
CA ALA A 19 51.94 24.50 -3.27
C ALA A 19 50.47 24.23 -2.81
N MET A 20 49.51 25.06 -3.20
CA MET A 20 48.09 24.86 -2.77
C MET A 20 47.20 24.15 -3.78
N ALA A 21 47.71 23.71 -4.91
CA ALA A 21 46.98 22.86 -5.85
C ALA A 21 47.51 21.44 -5.82
N GLN A 22 47.38 20.75 -4.69
CA GLN A 22 47.48 19.28 -4.74
C GLN A 22 46.31 18.77 -5.54
N PRO A 23 46.50 18.07 -6.65
CA PRO A 23 45.42 17.40 -7.34
C PRO A 23 44.79 16.40 -6.35
N LYS A 24 43.49 16.52 -6.11
CA LYS A 24 42.74 15.53 -5.33
C LYS A 24 43.21 14.17 -5.77
N SER A 25 43.59 13.30 -4.82
CA SER A 25 44.09 11.98 -5.16
C SER A 25 43.06 11.32 -6.06
N ARG A 26 43.51 10.57 -7.07
CA ARG A 26 42.63 9.88 -8.03
C ARG A 26 41.57 9.03 -7.32
N ILE A 27 41.91 8.52 -6.14
CA ILE A 27 41.04 7.76 -5.23
C ILE A 27 39.95 8.66 -4.62
N GLN A 28 40.28 9.89 -4.18
CA GLN A 28 39.31 10.84 -3.65
C GLN A 28 38.36 11.38 -4.75
N ALA A 29 38.92 11.66 -5.94
CA ALA A 29 38.12 12.08 -7.07
C ALA A 29 37.17 10.94 -7.54
N GLN A 30 37.59 9.71 -7.44
CA GLN A 30 36.79 8.54 -7.78
C GLN A 30 35.73 8.27 -6.71
N ALA A 31 36.07 8.38 -5.42
CA ALA A 31 35.12 8.28 -4.32
C ALA A 31 34.06 9.41 -4.32
N ASP A 32 34.45 10.64 -4.69
CA ASP A 32 33.53 11.76 -4.86
C ASP A 32 32.63 11.57 -6.11
N ALA A 33 33.15 10.96 -7.17
CA ALA A 33 32.39 10.61 -8.37
C ALA A 33 31.41 9.45 -8.10
N ASP A 34 31.84 8.44 -7.35
CA ASP A 34 31.01 7.31 -6.96
C ASP A 34 29.88 7.74 -6.02
N LYS A 35 30.16 8.58 -5.02
CA LYS A 35 29.13 9.18 -4.15
C LYS A 35 28.16 10.07 -4.92
N LYS A 36 28.63 10.81 -5.94
CA LYS A 36 27.76 11.62 -6.79
C LYS A 36 26.95 10.77 -7.76
N ALA A 37 27.47 9.61 -8.18
CA ALA A 37 26.74 8.64 -9.00
C ALA A 37 25.67 7.88 -8.17
N GLU A 38 25.94 7.59 -6.89
CA GLU A 38 24.98 6.95 -5.98
C GLU A 38 23.77 7.86 -5.66
N THR A 39 23.95 9.20 -5.72
CA THR A 39 22.89 10.15 -5.37
C THR A 39 22.10 10.70 -6.56
N SER A 40 22.53 10.48 -7.79
CA SER A 40 21.83 10.93 -9.00
C SER A 40 21.60 9.76 -9.96
N LEU A 41 20.32 9.49 -10.24
CA LEU A 41 19.96 8.58 -11.32
C LEU A 41 20.52 9.07 -12.64
N SER A 42 21.16 8.18 -13.40
CA SER A 42 21.61 8.51 -14.73
C SER A 42 20.40 8.79 -15.64
N GLU A 43 20.55 9.71 -16.59
CA GLU A 43 19.49 10.00 -17.60
C GLU A 43 19.04 8.74 -18.35
N ARG A 44 19.94 7.77 -18.53
CA ARG A 44 19.62 6.48 -19.14
C ARG A 44 18.68 5.65 -18.25
N ALA A 45 18.91 5.64 -16.92
CA ALA A 45 18.04 4.93 -15.99
C ALA A 45 16.66 5.59 -15.95
N LYS A 46 16.58 6.91 -15.88
CA LYS A 46 15.31 7.64 -15.97
C LYS A 46 14.55 7.32 -17.25
N ALA A 47 15.23 7.32 -18.40
CA ALA A 47 14.63 6.99 -19.69
C ALA A 47 14.12 5.53 -19.73
N GLN A 48 14.81 4.60 -19.09
CA GLN A 48 14.40 3.20 -19.03
C GLN A 48 13.10 3.03 -18.24
N TYR A 49 12.95 3.71 -17.10
CA TYR A 49 11.71 3.68 -16.32
C TYR A 49 10.54 4.34 -17.04
N THR A 50 10.77 5.47 -17.67
CA THR A 50 9.73 6.17 -18.47
C THR A 50 9.27 5.35 -19.68
N ALA A 51 10.19 4.60 -20.32
CA ALA A 51 9.87 3.76 -21.49
C ALA A 51 9.04 2.51 -21.14
N GLN A 52 8.83 2.21 -19.87
CA GLN A 52 8.04 1.05 -19.46
C GLN A 52 6.52 1.27 -19.58
N MET A 53 6.04 2.50 -19.66
CA MET A 53 4.62 2.78 -19.90
C MET A 53 4.31 2.68 -21.39
N PRO A 54 3.25 1.93 -21.76
CA PRO A 54 2.83 1.89 -23.16
C PRO A 54 2.32 3.27 -23.60
N ALA A 55 2.49 3.58 -24.89
CA ALA A 55 1.91 4.80 -25.44
C ALA A 55 0.37 4.76 -25.28
N PRO A 56 -0.29 5.89 -25.02
CA PRO A 56 -1.75 5.92 -24.85
C PRO A 56 -2.52 5.36 -26.05
N THR A 57 -1.93 5.42 -27.26
CA THR A 57 -2.50 4.89 -28.50
C THR A 57 -2.51 3.36 -28.55
N ASP A 58 -1.61 2.70 -27.82
CA ASP A 58 -1.46 1.25 -27.82
C ASP A 58 -2.34 0.58 -26.74
N VAL A 59 -2.89 1.38 -25.82
CA VAL A 59 -3.78 0.92 -24.76
C VAL A 59 -5.22 0.88 -25.25
N VAL A 60 -5.74 -0.30 -25.50
CA VAL A 60 -7.11 -0.50 -25.99
C VAL A 60 -8.11 -0.59 -24.84
N TRP A 61 -7.67 -1.08 -23.71
CA TRP A 61 -8.48 -1.20 -22.49
C TRP A 61 -7.69 -0.75 -21.28
N LYS A 62 -8.33 0.05 -20.44
CA LYS A 62 -7.75 0.58 -19.21
C LYS A 62 -8.81 0.69 -18.13
N ARG A 63 -8.45 0.32 -16.90
CA ARG A 63 -9.27 0.52 -15.71
C ARG A 63 -8.41 1.05 -14.57
N ASP A 64 -8.77 2.21 -14.06
CA ASP A 64 -8.09 2.85 -12.94
C ASP A 64 -8.84 2.54 -11.65
N ILE A 65 -8.10 2.08 -10.64
CA ILE A 65 -8.61 1.66 -9.34
C ILE A 65 -7.79 2.36 -8.26
N TYR A 66 -8.45 2.83 -7.23
CA TYR A 66 -7.81 3.45 -6.07
C TYR A 66 -7.98 2.54 -4.86
N ARG A 67 -6.85 2.22 -4.22
CA ARG A 67 -6.80 1.37 -3.03
C ARG A 67 -6.26 2.11 -1.82
N THR A 68 -6.73 1.73 -0.65
CA THR A 68 -6.15 2.13 0.62
C THR A 68 -5.27 0.98 1.12
N LEU A 69 -3.97 1.23 1.24
CA LEU A 69 -3.03 0.32 1.88
C LEU A 69 -2.98 0.64 3.37
N ASP A 70 -3.35 -0.30 4.18
CA ASP A 70 -3.22 -0.21 5.63
C ASP A 70 -1.89 -0.87 6.05
N LEU A 71 -1.00 -0.08 6.66
CA LEU A 71 0.33 -0.52 7.08
C LEU A 71 0.31 -1.39 8.33
N THR A 72 -0.82 -1.43 9.05
CA THR A 72 -0.99 -2.32 10.20
C THR A 72 -1.17 -3.78 9.78
N LYS A 73 -1.53 -4.03 8.51
CA LYS A 73 -1.61 -5.38 7.96
C LYS A 73 -0.21 -5.98 7.77
N GLU A 74 -0.05 -7.26 8.13
CA GLU A 74 1.24 -7.96 8.11
C GLU A 74 1.97 -7.87 6.77
N LYS A 75 1.24 -8.03 5.65
CA LYS A 75 1.82 -7.93 4.31
C LYS A 75 2.43 -6.56 4.01
N ASN A 76 1.82 -5.50 4.53
CA ASN A 76 2.24 -4.12 4.29
C ASN A 76 3.26 -3.61 5.32
N ALA A 77 3.48 -4.37 6.40
CA ALA A 77 4.36 -3.98 7.51
C ALA A 77 5.80 -3.68 7.06
N ALA A 78 6.25 -4.30 5.97
CA ALA A 78 7.57 -4.04 5.39
C ALA A 78 7.75 -2.58 4.93
N LEU A 79 6.68 -1.90 4.53
CA LEU A 79 6.71 -0.49 4.12
C LEU A 79 6.73 0.48 5.32
N TYR A 80 6.26 0.00 6.49
CA TYR A 80 6.18 0.80 7.71
C TYR A 80 7.45 0.72 8.57
N TYR A 81 8.08 -0.46 8.65
CA TYR A 81 9.26 -0.68 9.47
C TYR A 81 10.56 -0.54 8.67
N PRO A 82 11.60 0.07 9.27
CA PRO A 82 11.66 0.62 10.62
C PRO A 82 10.99 1.99 10.72
N VAL A 83 10.30 2.28 11.83
CA VAL A 83 9.66 3.60 12.05
C VAL A 83 10.69 4.70 12.10
N GLU A 84 11.79 4.47 12.82
CA GLU A 84 12.96 5.34 12.82
C GLU A 84 14.05 4.75 11.92
N PRO A 85 14.79 5.59 11.19
CA PRO A 85 15.89 5.14 10.35
C PRO A 85 16.90 4.29 11.12
N LEU A 86 17.26 3.13 10.60
CA LEU A 86 18.23 2.23 11.20
C LEU A 86 19.38 1.96 10.21
N GLY A 87 20.43 2.76 10.27
CA GLY A 87 21.52 2.74 9.30
C GLY A 87 21.00 3.10 7.90
N ASP A 88 21.20 2.21 6.94
CA ASP A 88 20.77 2.41 5.54
C ASP A 88 19.29 2.07 5.31
N ARG A 89 18.62 1.49 6.31
CA ARG A 89 17.21 1.12 6.19
C ARG A 89 16.31 2.25 6.65
N VAL A 90 15.40 2.62 5.78
CA VAL A 90 14.38 3.65 6.01
C VAL A 90 13.03 3.11 5.61
N ASN A 91 11.96 3.58 6.24
CA ASN A 91 10.61 3.27 5.80
C ASN A 91 10.23 4.09 4.56
N LEU A 92 9.12 3.68 3.95
CA LEU A 92 8.64 4.32 2.72
C LEU A 92 8.38 5.83 2.91
N PHE A 93 7.77 6.24 4.03
CA PHE A 93 7.45 7.65 4.27
C PHE A 93 8.69 8.52 4.46
N THR A 94 9.65 8.05 5.26
CA THR A 94 10.93 8.76 5.44
C THR A 94 11.67 8.93 4.12
N LEU A 95 11.69 7.90 3.28
CA LEU A 95 12.28 7.98 1.94
C LEU A 95 11.57 9.04 1.09
N ILE A 96 10.24 9.01 1.03
CA ILE A 96 9.43 9.97 0.28
C ILE A 96 9.71 11.41 0.73
N ILE A 97 9.63 11.67 2.04
CA ILE A 97 9.84 13.02 2.57
C ILE A 97 11.25 13.54 2.27
N ARG A 98 12.27 12.70 2.40
CA ARG A 98 13.66 13.08 2.03
C ARG A 98 13.77 13.42 0.54
N LEU A 99 13.17 12.63 -0.34
CA LEU A 99 13.19 12.89 -1.79
C LEU A 99 12.47 14.20 -2.15
N VAL A 100 11.35 14.47 -1.51
CA VAL A 100 10.59 15.71 -1.73
C VAL A 100 11.32 16.92 -1.14
N ALA A 101 11.88 16.82 0.07
CA ALA A 101 12.67 17.89 0.70
C ALA A 101 13.94 18.24 -0.10
N ASP A 102 14.60 17.22 -0.68
CA ASP A 102 15.73 17.40 -1.57
C ASP A 102 15.34 18.01 -2.94
N GLY A 103 14.06 18.11 -3.24
CA GLY A 103 13.54 18.56 -4.53
C GLY A 103 13.79 17.58 -5.68
N LYS A 104 14.07 16.31 -5.37
CA LYS A 104 14.30 15.24 -6.38
C LYS A 104 13.00 14.76 -7.00
N VAL A 105 11.92 14.78 -6.23
CA VAL A 105 10.58 14.36 -6.65
C VAL A 105 9.59 15.47 -6.29
N PRO A 106 8.75 15.93 -7.24
CA PRO A 106 7.71 16.89 -6.97
C PRO A 106 6.54 16.25 -6.21
N ALA A 107 6.00 16.97 -5.24
CA ALA A 107 4.76 16.65 -4.56
C ALA A 107 3.63 17.47 -5.17
N TYR A 108 2.46 16.84 -5.34
CA TYR A 108 1.26 17.47 -5.91
C TYR A 108 0.14 17.53 -4.89
N GLU A 109 -0.64 18.59 -4.92
CA GLU A 109 -1.69 18.83 -3.94
C GLU A 109 -2.77 17.73 -3.98
N TYR A 110 -3.16 17.25 -2.78
CA TYR A 110 -4.31 16.39 -2.63
C TYR A 110 -5.58 17.23 -2.72
N ARG A 111 -6.39 16.99 -3.74
CA ARG A 111 -7.63 17.69 -3.99
C ARG A 111 -8.80 17.05 -3.28
N SER A 112 -9.81 17.83 -2.97
CA SER A 112 -11.05 17.38 -2.31
C SER A 112 -11.85 16.34 -3.12
N ASP A 113 -11.65 16.30 -4.45
CA ASP A 113 -12.23 15.28 -5.34
C ASP A 113 -11.52 13.91 -5.28
N GLY A 114 -10.39 13.85 -4.57
CA GLY A 114 -9.59 12.64 -4.39
C GLY A 114 -8.91 12.15 -5.67
N ASN A 115 -8.87 12.96 -6.74
CA ASN A 115 -8.15 12.64 -7.96
C ASN A 115 -6.74 13.24 -7.91
N GLU A 116 -5.82 12.52 -8.50
CA GLU A 116 -4.48 13.03 -8.76
C GLU A 116 -4.49 13.95 -9.98
N LEU A 117 -3.74 15.02 -9.91
CA LEU A 117 -3.52 15.93 -11.04
C LEU A 117 -2.06 16.38 -11.03
N PHE A 118 -1.28 15.84 -11.97
CA PHE A 118 0.16 16.08 -12.10
C PHE A 118 0.43 17.23 -13.09
N THR A 119 -0.02 18.43 -12.72
CA THR A 119 0.25 19.67 -13.48
C THR A 119 1.11 20.60 -12.65
N GLU A 120 1.85 21.47 -13.29
CA GLU A 120 2.72 22.44 -12.60
C GLU A 120 1.94 23.35 -11.65
N ASP A 121 0.67 23.67 -11.98
CA ASP A 121 -0.19 24.52 -11.13
C ASP A 121 -0.57 23.86 -9.79
N ASN A 122 -0.57 22.52 -9.73
CA ASN A 122 -0.90 21.75 -8.52
C ASN A 122 0.33 21.25 -7.76
N LYS A 123 1.51 21.68 -8.18
CA LYS A 123 2.75 21.31 -7.52
C LYS A 123 2.90 22.07 -6.20
N TYR A 124 3.12 21.33 -5.12
CA TYR A 124 3.41 21.94 -3.84
C TYR A 124 4.79 22.60 -3.83
N LYS A 125 4.86 23.78 -3.19
CA LYS A 125 6.13 24.23 -2.65
C LYS A 125 6.43 23.40 -1.40
N VAL A 126 7.66 22.90 -1.31
CA VAL A 126 8.06 22.00 -0.21
C VAL A 126 7.84 22.63 1.16
N THR A 127 8.19 23.91 1.33
CA THR A 127 7.99 24.66 2.57
C THR A 127 6.51 24.74 2.96
N ASP A 128 5.63 25.13 2.02
CA ASP A 128 4.20 25.26 2.27
C ASP A 128 3.55 23.91 2.63
N MET A 129 4.07 22.84 2.04
CA MET A 129 3.65 21.45 2.38
C MET A 129 4.08 21.08 3.81
N LEU A 130 5.33 21.34 4.18
CA LEU A 130 5.85 21.02 5.51
C LEU A 130 5.11 21.79 6.60
N ASP A 131 4.86 23.10 6.38
CA ASP A 131 4.09 23.94 7.28
C ASP A 131 2.64 23.44 7.45
N LYS A 132 2.00 23.05 6.35
CA LYS A 132 0.62 22.52 6.37
C LYS A 132 0.47 21.25 7.23
N PHE A 133 1.48 20.38 7.23
CA PHE A 133 1.47 19.14 7.99
C PHE A 133 2.22 19.22 9.33
N TYR A 134 2.67 20.43 9.72
CA TYR A 134 3.38 20.68 10.97
C TYR A 134 4.66 19.83 11.10
N ILE A 135 5.41 19.71 10.01
CA ILE A 135 6.71 19.03 9.98
C ILE A 135 7.78 20.10 10.15
N TYR A 136 8.57 19.99 11.24
CA TYR A 136 9.65 20.94 11.50
C TYR A 136 10.79 20.76 10.50
N TYR A 137 11.33 21.86 10.03
CA TYR A 137 12.49 21.89 9.13
C TYR A 137 13.38 23.08 9.40
N GLU A 138 14.65 22.94 9.08
CA GLU A 138 15.63 24.04 9.09
C GLU A 138 15.90 24.48 7.67
N ASP A 139 15.87 25.78 7.41
CA ASP A 139 16.29 26.31 6.12
C ASP A 139 17.81 26.46 6.09
N LYS A 140 18.48 25.62 5.31
CA LYS A 140 19.94 25.70 5.06
C LYS A 140 20.17 26.11 3.62
N ALA A 141 20.57 27.39 3.44
CA ALA A 141 20.88 27.95 2.13
C ALA A 141 19.76 27.84 1.08
N GLY A 142 18.50 28.05 1.49
CA GLY A 142 17.34 28.00 0.61
C GLY A 142 16.84 26.55 0.32
N LYS A 143 17.30 25.56 1.09
CA LYS A 143 16.80 24.19 1.05
C LYS A 143 16.28 23.77 2.42
N PRO A 144 15.03 23.30 2.52
CA PRO A 144 14.50 22.77 3.76
C PRO A 144 15.24 21.47 4.09
N THR A 145 15.82 21.41 5.28
CA THR A 145 16.47 20.21 5.82
C THR A 145 15.66 19.72 7.01
N ILE A 146 15.26 18.48 6.98
CA ILE A 146 14.43 17.85 8.01
C ILE A 146 15.30 16.87 8.77
N ALA A 147 15.29 16.95 10.11
CA ALA A 147 15.94 15.94 10.92
C ALA A 147 15.07 14.66 10.94
N ASP A 148 15.70 13.51 11.04
CA ASP A 148 14.98 12.22 11.02
C ASP A 148 13.96 12.07 12.16
N SER A 149 14.26 12.70 13.31
CA SER A 149 13.36 12.77 14.47
C SER A 149 12.08 13.58 14.23
N ASP A 150 12.13 14.51 13.29
CA ASP A 150 11.03 15.43 13.01
C ASP A 150 10.08 14.90 11.91
N ILE A 151 10.45 13.78 11.28
CA ILE A 151 9.62 13.10 10.29
C ILE A 151 8.56 12.26 11.03
N PRO A 152 7.25 12.55 10.88
CA PRO A 152 6.19 11.84 11.60
C PRO A 152 5.89 10.45 11.00
N SER A 153 6.92 9.61 10.87
CA SER A 153 6.82 8.28 10.25
C SER A 153 5.86 7.36 10.98
N GLY A 154 5.78 7.48 12.32
CA GLY A 154 4.87 6.72 13.15
C GLY A 154 3.39 7.07 12.97
N GLU A 155 3.09 8.27 12.46
CA GLU A 155 1.72 8.74 12.25
C GLU A 155 1.17 8.37 10.87
N VAL A 156 2.02 7.98 9.92
CA VAL A 156 1.59 7.55 8.59
C VAL A 156 1.29 6.05 8.61
N LEU A 157 0.03 5.72 8.82
CA LEU A 157 -0.44 4.34 8.96
C LEU A 157 -1.15 3.81 7.70
N SER A 158 -1.35 4.63 6.69
CA SER A 158 -1.90 4.16 5.42
C SER A 158 -1.40 4.96 4.22
N TYR A 159 -1.55 4.36 3.03
CA TYR A 159 -1.33 5.02 1.75
C TYR A 159 -2.55 4.88 0.86
N PHE A 160 -2.85 5.91 0.11
CA PHE A 160 -3.70 5.76 -1.07
C PHE A 160 -2.80 5.51 -2.27
N ILE A 161 -3.17 4.50 -3.05
CA ILE A 161 -2.49 4.19 -4.29
C ILE A 161 -3.50 4.19 -5.43
N LYS A 162 -3.07 4.64 -6.59
CA LYS A 162 -3.80 4.47 -7.84
C LYS A 162 -3.13 3.39 -8.66
N GLU A 163 -3.90 2.39 -9.03
CA GLU A 163 -3.51 1.32 -9.94
C GLU A 163 -4.20 1.52 -11.28
N SER A 164 -3.47 1.27 -12.34
CA SER A 164 -4.01 1.17 -13.68
C SER A 164 -3.80 -0.25 -14.21
N SER A 165 -4.89 -0.95 -14.43
CA SER A 165 -4.89 -2.20 -15.18
C SER A 165 -5.16 -1.88 -16.64
N PHE A 166 -4.31 -2.35 -17.54
CA PHE A 166 -4.42 -2.03 -18.95
C PHE A 166 -4.01 -3.20 -19.83
N TYR A 167 -4.53 -3.22 -21.05
CA TYR A 167 -4.12 -4.13 -22.10
C TYR A 167 -3.42 -3.35 -23.22
N ASP A 168 -2.16 -3.70 -23.45
CA ASP A 168 -1.34 -3.15 -24.51
C ASP A 168 -1.48 -4.04 -25.76
N GLN A 169 -2.06 -3.47 -26.83
CA GLN A 169 -2.30 -4.17 -28.09
C GLN A 169 -0.99 -4.49 -28.82
N ARG A 170 0.03 -3.64 -28.68
CA ARG A 170 1.30 -3.79 -29.39
C ARG A 170 2.09 -4.99 -28.87
N THR A 171 2.11 -5.17 -27.56
CA THR A 171 2.81 -6.28 -26.90
C THR A 171 1.91 -7.47 -26.59
N ALA A 172 0.59 -7.31 -26.81
CA ALA A 172 -0.43 -8.29 -26.42
C ALA A 172 -0.34 -8.69 -24.95
N THR A 173 -0.01 -7.75 -24.05
CA THR A 173 0.15 -8.00 -22.63
C THR A 173 -0.90 -7.27 -21.82
N TYR A 174 -1.40 -7.97 -20.77
CA TYR A 174 -2.18 -7.37 -19.70
C TYR A 174 -1.27 -7.11 -18.52
N ALA A 175 -1.33 -5.92 -17.96
CA ALA A 175 -0.52 -5.55 -16.80
C ALA A 175 -1.29 -4.60 -15.87
N THR A 176 -0.98 -4.69 -14.59
CA THR A 176 -1.44 -3.74 -13.57
C THR A 176 -0.23 -3.01 -13.02
N ARG A 177 -0.30 -1.68 -12.97
CA ARG A 177 0.79 -0.84 -12.47
C ARG A 177 0.26 0.22 -11.53
N VAL A 178 1.05 0.51 -10.50
CA VAL A 178 0.83 1.68 -9.66
C VAL A 178 1.25 2.92 -10.45
N THR A 179 0.39 3.92 -10.49
CA THR A 179 0.63 5.19 -11.21
C THR A 179 0.77 6.38 -10.27
N ALA A 180 0.17 6.30 -9.10
CA ALA A 180 0.24 7.36 -8.09
C ALA A 180 0.24 6.77 -6.68
N ILE A 181 0.90 7.48 -5.75
CA ILE A 181 0.95 7.13 -4.33
C ILE A 181 0.75 8.39 -3.49
N CYS A 182 -0.04 8.28 -2.43
CA CYS A 182 -0.32 9.37 -1.51
C CYS A 182 -0.20 8.86 -0.07
N PRO A 183 0.73 9.37 0.75
CA PRO A 183 0.77 9.06 2.18
C PRO A 183 -0.42 9.69 2.89
N VAL A 184 -0.95 8.97 3.89
CA VAL A 184 -2.09 9.42 4.71
C VAL A 184 -1.66 9.45 6.16
N LEU A 185 -1.71 10.64 6.73
CA LEU A 185 -1.37 10.90 8.12
C LEU A 185 -2.58 10.59 9.01
N HIS A 186 -2.35 9.88 10.10
CA HIS A 186 -3.37 9.52 11.07
C HIS A 186 -3.12 10.27 12.38
N ARG A 187 -3.97 11.23 12.72
CA ARG A 187 -3.86 12.00 13.97
C ARG A 187 -5.12 11.88 14.81
N SER A 188 -4.94 11.71 16.10
CA SER A 188 -6.02 11.80 17.07
C SER A 188 -6.35 13.27 17.30
N GLY A 189 -7.64 13.62 17.32
CA GLY A 189 -8.06 14.95 17.74
C GLY A 189 -7.87 15.15 19.26
N ASP A 190 -7.68 16.41 19.68
CA ASP A 190 -7.44 16.77 21.08
C ASP A 190 -8.56 16.36 22.06
N PHE A 191 -9.77 16.10 21.56
CA PHE A 191 -10.98 15.86 22.35
C PHE A 191 -11.66 14.51 22.13
N GLY A 192 -11.08 13.61 21.35
CA GLY A 192 -11.74 12.36 21.01
C GLY A 192 -10.79 11.20 20.72
N SER A 193 -11.31 9.99 20.85
CA SER A 193 -10.63 8.76 20.45
C SER A 193 -10.63 8.53 18.94
N ASP A 194 -11.27 9.40 18.17
CA ASP A 194 -11.42 9.23 16.74
C ASP A 194 -10.17 9.69 15.99
N VAL A 195 -9.56 8.74 15.29
CA VAL A 195 -8.41 9.00 14.45
C VAL A 195 -8.86 9.59 13.12
N THR A 196 -8.45 10.83 12.86
CA THR A 196 -8.74 11.49 11.59
C THR A 196 -7.63 11.21 10.59
N LYS A 197 -8.02 10.89 9.36
CA LYS A 197 -7.13 10.58 8.25
C LYS A 197 -6.91 11.83 7.41
N TYR A 198 -5.67 12.25 7.27
CA TYR A 198 -5.26 13.40 6.48
C TYR A 198 -4.41 12.95 5.29
N PRO A 199 -4.99 12.84 4.08
CA PRO A 199 -4.21 12.63 2.88
C PRO A 199 -3.26 13.81 2.67
N MET A 200 -1.98 13.53 2.42
CA MET A 200 -0.97 14.56 2.39
C MET A 200 -0.82 15.17 0.99
N PHE A 201 -0.27 14.42 0.08
CA PHE A 201 0.03 14.84 -1.28
C PHE A 201 0.11 13.64 -2.20
N TRP A 202 -0.12 13.86 -3.48
CA TRP A 202 0.12 12.85 -4.50
C TRP A 202 1.54 12.91 -5.04
N LEU A 203 2.10 11.75 -5.31
CA LEU A 203 3.35 11.57 -6.04
C LEU A 203 3.06 10.79 -7.31
N ASN A 204 3.69 11.23 -8.40
CA ASN A 204 3.72 10.45 -9.63
C ASN A 204 4.67 9.27 -9.44
N TYR A 205 4.16 8.04 -9.60
CA TYR A 205 4.95 6.84 -9.35
C TYR A 205 6.15 6.71 -10.29
N ASP A 206 6.01 7.13 -11.56
CA ASP A 206 7.10 7.07 -12.53
C ASP A 206 8.32 7.93 -12.13
N GLU A 207 8.09 9.02 -11.38
CA GLU A 207 9.16 9.89 -10.91
C GLU A 207 9.84 9.35 -9.66
N VAL A 208 9.14 8.56 -8.85
CA VAL A 208 9.63 7.99 -7.59
C VAL A 208 10.24 6.61 -7.78
N SER A 209 9.70 5.81 -8.71
CA SER A 209 10.09 4.43 -8.99
C SER A 209 11.60 4.21 -9.11
N PRO A 210 12.38 5.07 -9.78
CA PRO A 210 13.84 4.88 -9.86
C PRO A 210 14.53 4.91 -8.49
N TYR A 211 14.03 5.72 -7.55
CA TYR A 211 14.57 5.79 -6.18
C TYR A 211 14.09 4.61 -5.34
N PHE A 212 12.86 4.16 -5.54
CA PHE A 212 12.33 2.96 -4.91
C PHE A 212 13.10 1.71 -5.35
N GLY A 213 13.51 1.63 -6.62
CA GLY A 213 14.33 0.55 -7.15
C GLY A 213 15.73 0.47 -6.53
N MET A 214 16.26 1.58 -6.03
CA MET A 214 17.56 1.64 -5.36
C MET A 214 17.49 1.34 -3.85
N THR A 215 16.29 1.39 -3.25
CA THR A 215 16.11 1.23 -1.81
C THR A 215 15.73 -0.20 -1.49
N PRO A 216 16.59 -0.94 -0.73
CA PRO A 216 16.31 -2.31 -0.37
C PRO A 216 15.18 -2.39 0.67
N LEU A 217 14.28 -3.37 0.49
CA LEU A 217 13.17 -3.66 1.38
C LEU A 217 13.37 -5.00 2.08
N MET A 218 13.20 -5.04 3.38
CA MET A 218 13.20 -6.28 4.15
C MET A 218 11.76 -6.77 4.34
N THR A 219 11.40 -7.85 3.67
CA THR A 219 10.04 -8.40 3.69
C THR A 219 9.82 -9.51 4.72
N SER A 220 10.86 -9.97 5.41
CA SER A 220 10.79 -11.09 6.35
C SER A 220 11.57 -10.82 7.63
N SER A 221 10.99 -11.16 8.77
CA SER A 221 11.67 -11.12 10.06
C SER A 221 12.60 -12.32 10.30
N TYR A 222 12.44 -13.41 9.52
CA TYR A 222 13.27 -14.62 9.63
C TYR A 222 14.52 -14.56 8.76
N ASN A 223 14.43 -13.85 7.63
CA ASN A 223 15.53 -13.68 6.71
C ASN A 223 15.80 -12.19 6.50
N ASN A 224 16.94 -11.74 7.01
CA ASN A 224 17.34 -10.33 6.95
C ASN A 224 18.00 -9.95 5.63
N VAL A 225 18.07 -10.86 4.67
CA VAL A 225 18.59 -10.55 3.33
C VAL A 225 17.53 -9.77 2.56
N SER A 226 17.87 -8.52 2.22
CA SER A 226 17.02 -7.67 1.36
C SER A 226 17.25 -8.06 -0.10
N ASN A 227 16.44 -9.00 -0.59
CA ASN A 227 16.50 -9.46 -1.99
C ASN A 227 15.56 -8.69 -2.92
N MET A 228 14.87 -7.70 -2.40
CA MET A 228 13.81 -6.98 -3.07
C MET A 228 13.95 -5.49 -2.81
N SER A 229 13.64 -4.68 -3.80
CA SER A 229 13.51 -3.24 -3.65
C SER A 229 12.05 -2.85 -3.34
N ILE A 230 11.84 -1.61 -2.93
CA ILE A 230 10.48 -1.06 -2.76
C ILE A 230 9.73 -1.09 -4.09
N ASP A 231 10.39 -0.78 -5.22
CA ASP A 231 9.79 -0.85 -6.55
C ASP A 231 9.36 -2.27 -6.92
N ASP A 232 10.21 -3.28 -6.69
CA ASP A 232 9.86 -4.69 -6.91
C ASP A 232 8.62 -5.11 -6.11
N TYR A 233 8.46 -4.59 -4.90
CA TYR A 233 7.31 -4.88 -4.05
C TYR A 233 6.01 -4.36 -4.67
N PHE A 234 6.02 -3.15 -5.23
CA PHE A 234 4.87 -2.57 -5.92
C PHE A 234 4.63 -3.21 -7.29
N VAL A 235 5.67 -3.44 -8.08
CA VAL A 235 5.55 -4.07 -9.41
C VAL A 235 4.98 -5.48 -9.33
N ARG A 236 5.34 -6.23 -8.29
CA ARG A 236 4.82 -7.59 -8.04
C ARG A 236 3.47 -7.60 -7.32
N SER A 237 2.90 -6.44 -7.00
CA SER A 237 1.61 -6.30 -6.30
C SER A 237 1.56 -7.13 -5.01
N LEU A 238 2.63 -7.12 -4.20
CA LEU A 238 2.73 -7.90 -2.96
C LEU A 238 1.95 -7.28 -1.80
N TYR A 239 1.48 -6.06 -1.95
CA TYR A 239 0.69 -5.33 -0.97
C TYR A 239 -0.76 -5.83 -0.90
N GLU A 240 -1.40 -5.54 0.22
CA GLU A 240 -2.82 -5.76 0.42
C GLU A 240 -3.53 -4.44 0.64
N GLY A 241 -4.46 -4.10 -0.24
CA GLY A 241 -5.21 -2.85 -0.18
C GLY A 241 -6.67 -3.01 -0.52
N ASP A 242 -7.52 -2.27 0.20
CA ASP A 242 -8.96 -2.27 0.01
C ASP A 242 -9.36 -1.22 -1.03
N ILE A 243 -10.17 -1.58 -2.02
CA ILE A 243 -10.63 -0.65 -3.05
C ILE A 243 -11.61 0.34 -2.42
N TYR A 244 -11.33 1.65 -2.54
CA TYR A 244 -12.25 2.68 -2.08
C TYR A 244 -12.90 3.49 -3.20
N LYS A 245 -12.31 3.44 -4.41
CA LYS A 245 -12.80 4.17 -5.58
C LYS A 245 -12.35 3.48 -6.88
N THR A 246 -13.16 3.56 -7.90
CA THR A 246 -12.79 3.27 -9.29
C THR A 246 -13.00 4.51 -10.13
N ALA A 247 -12.26 4.66 -11.22
CA ALA A 247 -12.56 5.71 -12.19
C ALA A 247 -13.97 5.48 -12.76
N ASN A 248 -14.88 6.39 -12.46
CA ASN A 248 -16.27 6.34 -12.91
C ASN A 248 -16.74 7.73 -13.37
N LEU A 249 -17.75 7.77 -14.22
CA LEU A 249 -18.25 9.01 -14.82
C LEU A 249 -18.75 10.04 -13.80
N GLN A 250 -19.19 9.59 -12.63
CA GLN A 250 -19.73 10.46 -11.58
C GLN A 250 -18.66 10.83 -10.53
N ASN A 251 -17.45 10.28 -10.64
CA ASN A 251 -16.35 10.44 -9.69
C ASN A 251 -16.72 10.10 -8.23
N LYS A 252 -17.63 9.12 -8.03
CA LYS A 252 -18.11 8.71 -6.72
C LYS A 252 -17.18 7.68 -6.08
N LEU A 253 -17.02 7.79 -4.76
CA LEU A 253 -16.38 6.79 -3.92
C LEU A 253 -17.32 5.60 -3.69
N LEU A 254 -16.79 4.41 -3.41
CA LEU A 254 -17.62 3.24 -3.07
C LEU A 254 -18.53 3.54 -1.87
N ALA A 255 -18.01 4.23 -0.85
CA ALA A 255 -18.78 4.62 0.34
C ALA A 255 -19.99 5.53 0.05
N GLN A 256 -20.01 6.22 -1.10
CA GLN A 256 -21.12 7.12 -1.47
C GLN A 256 -22.31 6.40 -2.10
N TYR A 257 -22.10 5.24 -2.69
CA TYR A 257 -23.18 4.47 -3.33
C TYR A 257 -23.43 3.10 -2.71
N CYS A 258 -22.53 2.61 -1.86
CA CYS A 258 -22.75 1.39 -1.09
C CYS A 258 -23.37 1.75 0.27
N PRO A 259 -24.55 1.24 0.61
CA PRO A 259 -25.26 1.62 1.82
C PRO A 259 -24.63 1.10 3.11
N ASN A 260 -23.89 -0.01 3.04
CA ASN A 260 -23.32 -0.71 4.20
C ASN A 260 -21.94 -1.26 3.88
N ASP A 261 -21.14 -1.56 4.91
CA ASP A 261 -19.82 -2.18 4.76
C ASP A 261 -19.88 -3.54 4.05
N THR A 262 -20.95 -4.32 4.27
CA THR A 262 -21.16 -5.60 3.57
C THR A 262 -21.34 -5.40 2.07
N ALA A 263 -22.12 -4.38 1.67
CA ALA A 263 -22.31 -4.03 0.28
C ALA A 263 -21.01 -3.50 -0.35
N MET A 264 -20.23 -2.72 0.43
CA MET A 264 -18.93 -2.22 -0.02
C MET A 264 -17.95 -3.35 -0.27
N LYS A 265 -17.85 -4.32 0.66
CA LYS A 265 -17.02 -5.52 0.47
C LYS A 265 -17.46 -6.38 -0.71
N ALA A 266 -18.76 -6.55 -0.91
CA ALA A 266 -19.30 -7.27 -2.06
C ALA A 266 -18.95 -6.57 -3.38
N GLU A 267 -19.01 -5.24 -3.41
CA GLU A 267 -18.63 -4.44 -4.58
C GLU A 267 -17.13 -4.51 -4.85
N GLN A 268 -16.29 -4.44 -3.82
CA GLN A 268 -14.85 -4.64 -3.92
C GLN A 268 -14.54 -6.00 -4.55
N GLN A 269 -15.15 -7.07 -4.04
CA GLN A 269 -14.98 -8.43 -4.59
C GLN A 269 -15.49 -8.53 -6.04
N ARG A 270 -16.59 -7.83 -6.38
CA ARG A 270 -17.10 -7.79 -7.75
C ARG A 270 -16.08 -7.16 -8.70
N ILE A 271 -15.48 -6.03 -8.29
CA ILE A 271 -14.46 -5.33 -9.08
C ILE A 271 -13.23 -6.22 -9.28
N GLU A 272 -12.73 -6.86 -8.22
CA GLU A 272 -11.61 -7.80 -8.30
C GLU A 272 -11.92 -8.96 -9.25
N LYS A 273 -13.09 -9.56 -9.10
CA LYS A 273 -13.52 -10.66 -9.95
C LYS A 273 -13.63 -10.24 -11.41
N GLU A 274 -14.12 -9.05 -11.70
CA GLU A 274 -14.19 -8.53 -13.08
C GLU A 274 -12.81 -8.39 -13.72
N LEU A 275 -11.79 -7.94 -12.95
CA LEU A 275 -10.41 -7.86 -13.44
C LEU A 275 -9.86 -9.25 -13.78
N VAL A 276 -9.99 -10.20 -12.85
CA VAL A 276 -9.53 -11.58 -13.05
C VAL A 276 -10.28 -12.24 -14.22
N THR A 277 -11.60 -12.04 -14.31
CA THR A 277 -12.40 -12.58 -15.42
C THR A 277 -11.98 -11.98 -16.76
N PHE A 278 -11.67 -10.69 -16.80
CA PHE A 278 -11.17 -10.04 -18.00
C PHE A 278 -9.80 -10.61 -18.42
N GLU A 279 -8.89 -10.78 -17.47
CA GLU A 279 -7.59 -11.40 -17.70
C GLU A 279 -7.72 -12.82 -18.21
N ASN A 280 -8.53 -13.65 -17.57
CA ASN A 280 -8.80 -15.04 -17.99
C ASN A 280 -9.35 -15.10 -19.42
N LYS A 281 -10.27 -14.20 -19.76
CA LYS A 281 -10.81 -14.12 -21.13
C LYS A 281 -9.76 -13.77 -22.17
N LEU A 282 -8.80 -12.90 -21.84
CA LEU A 282 -7.68 -12.57 -22.74
C LEU A 282 -6.82 -13.79 -23.04
N TRP A 283 -6.65 -14.67 -22.04
CA TRP A 283 -5.84 -15.88 -22.16
C TRP A 283 -6.66 -17.11 -22.64
N GLY A 284 -7.97 -16.93 -22.97
CA GLY A 284 -8.83 -18.01 -23.39
C GLY A 284 -9.14 -19.05 -22.29
N ILE A 285 -8.94 -18.67 -21.03
CA ILE A 285 -9.30 -19.48 -19.88
C ILE A 285 -10.79 -19.22 -19.61
N GLU A 286 -11.65 -20.11 -20.12
CA GLU A 286 -13.09 -20.06 -19.81
C GLU A 286 -13.30 -20.52 -18.37
N GLU A 287 -13.87 -19.67 -17.52
CA GLU A 287 -14.41 -20.12 -16.25
C GLU A 287 -15.59 -21.07 -16.57
N PRO A 288 -15.64 -22.28 -15.95
CA PRO A 288 -16.79 -23.16 -16.15
C PRO A 288 -18.05 -22.42 -15.73
N ASP A 289 -18.95 -22.21 -16.70
CA ASP A 289 -20.21 -21.51 -16.49
C ASP A 289 -20.93 -22.14 -15.29
N THR A 290 -21.02 -21.43 -14.20
CA THR A 290 -21.72 -21.87 -12.98
C THR A 290 -23.21 -22.10 -13.25
N THR A 291 -23.74 -21.63 -14.38
CA THR A 291 -25.08 -21.87 -14.88
C THR A 291 -25.27 -23.28 -15.41
N THR A 292 -24.28 -23.87 -16.08
CA THR A 292 -24.33 -25.26 -16.56
C THR A 292 -24.28 -26.25 -15.41
N ALA A 293 -23.42 -26.02 -14.40
CA ALA A 293 -23.36 -26.87 -13.20
C ALA A 293 -24.67 -26.87 -12.39
N THR A 294 -25.42 -25.76 -12.42
CA THR A 294 -26.73 -25.68 -11.75
C THR A 294 -27.82 -26.37 -12.57
N MET A 295 -27.72 -26.35 -13.90
CA MET A 295 -28.66 -27.10 -14.77
C MET A 295 -28.39 -28.59 -14.75
N GLU A 296 -27.14 -29.04 -14.76
CA GLU A 296 -26.81 -30.49 -14.65
C GLU A 296 -27.24 -31.05 -13.30
N LYS A 297 -27.01 -30.35 -12.18
CA LYS A 297 -27.57 -30.80 -10.87
C LYS A 297 -29.07 -30.77 -10.80
N LYS A 298 -29.76 -29.94 -11.60
CA LYS A 298 -31.22 -29.88 -11.66
C LYS A 298 -31.79 -30.95 -12.57
N VAL A 299 -31.06 -31.37 -13.59
CA VAL A 299 -31.40 -32.50 -14.49
C VAL A 299 -31.15 -33.81 -13.78
N GLU A 300 -30.05 -34.01 -13.07
CA GLU A 300 -29.82 -35.22 -12.26
C GLU A 300 -30.83 -35.38 -11.14
N LYS A 301 -31.21 -34.30 -10.45
CA LYS A 301 -32.25 -34.35 -9.41
C LYS A 301 -33.65 -34.62 -9.97
N LYS A 302 -33.89 -34.33 -11.25
CA LYS A 302 -35.16 -34.63 -11.94
C LYS A 302 -35.16 -36.04 -12.50
N ALA A 303 -34.02 -36.56 -12.94
CA ALA A 303 -33.84 -37.93 -13.38
C ALA A 303 -33.93 -38.94 -12.22
N SER A 304 -33.38 -38.63 -11.05
CA SER A 304 -33.48 -39.49 -9.86
C SER A 304 -34.87 -39.50 -9.22
N ARG A 305 -35.75 -38.52 -9.52
CA ARG A 305 -37.16 -38.52 -9.06
C ARG A 305 -38.11 -39.24 -9.98
N SER A 306 -37.73 -39.58 -11.23
CA SER A 306 -38.55 -40.31 -12.17
C SER A 306 -38.36 -41.84 -12.12
N ALA A 307 -37.37 -42.33 -11.36
CA ALA A 307 -37.08 -43.76 -11.22
C ALA A 307 -37.74 -44.45 -10.01
N ALA A 308 -38.53 -43.74 -9.21
CA ALA A 308 -39.27 -44.33 -8.08
C ALA A 308 -40.79 -44.30 -8.35
N ARG A 309 -41.25 -45.19 -9.22
CA ARG A 309 -42.66 -45.50 -9.37
C ARG A 309 -42.97 -46.83 -8.67
N PRO A 310 -43.74 -46.85 -7.56
CA PRO A 310 -44.11 -48.13 -6.94
C PRO A 310 -45.25 -48.78 -7.71
N THR A 311 -45.04 -50.06 -8.00
CA THR A 311 -45.98 -50.98 -8.57
C THR A 311 -47.12 -51.21 -7.58
N VAL A 312 -48.35 -51.00 -8.06
CA VAL A 312 -49.58 -51.27 -7.33
C VAL A 312 -49.86 -52.78 -7.40
N THR A 313 -49.93 -53.43 -6.25
CA THR A 313 -50.62 -54.68 -6.13
C THR A 313 -51.83 -54.54 -5.21
N ARG A 314 -52.98 -54.83 -5.80
CA ARG A 314 -54.32 -54.75 -5.24
C ARG A 314 -54.63 -56.09 -4.51
N THR A 315 -55.20 -56.01 -3.30
CA THR A 315 -56.37 -56.79 -2.92
C THR A 315 -56.77 -56.57 -1.45
N PRO A 316 -58.04 -56.91 -1.05
CA PRO A 316 -58.85 -55.91 -0.32
C PRO A 316 -59.37 -56.45 1.04
N LYS A 317 -60.07 -55.53 1.77
CA LYS A 317 -61.15 -55.81 2.76
C LYS A 317 -60.71 -56.12 4.20
N ALA A 318 -61.12 -55.40 5.20
CA ALA A 318 -62.39 -55.16 5.84
C ALA A 318 -62.14 -54.25 7.07
N ALA A 319 -62.91 -53.24 7.19
CA ALA A 319 -63.99 -52.96 8.12
C ALA A 319 -63.61 -52.67 9.58
N GLU A 320 -64.23 -51.60 10.00
CA GLU A 320 -64.71 -51.22 11.37
C GLU A 320 -63.66 -50.70 12.35
N GLU A 321 -63.86 -49.67 13.02
CA GLU A 321 -64.91 -48.76 13.50
C GLU A 321 -64.34 -48.01 14.67
N SER A 322 -64.77 -46.76 14.74
CA SER A 322 -65.10 -45.98 15.91
C SER A 322 -64.02 -45.20 16.73
N ALA A 323 -64.41 -44.00 16.79
CA ALA A 323 -64.44 -43.11 17.93
C ALA A 323 -63.20 -42.29 18.29
N ALA A 324 -63.35 -41.01 17.94
CA ALA A 324 -62.86 -39.89 18.73
C ALA A 324 -63.64 -39.82 20.08
N PRO A 325 -63.43 -38.91 21.03
CA PRO A 325 -62.61 -37.71 21.06
C PRO A 325 -62.02 -37.34 22.45
N LYS A 326 -61.58 -36.06 22.49
CA LYS A 326 -61.40 -35.19 23.69
C LYS A 326 -59.98 -35.17 24.29
N ALA A 327 -59.39 -34.06 24.26
CA ALA A 327 -59.53 -32.71 24.85
C ALA A 327 -58.77 -32.57 26.16
N SER A 328 -58.15 -31.46 26.22
CA SER A 328 -57.98 -30.62 27.42
C SER A 328 -56.65 -30.77 28.20
N ALA A 329 -55.94 -29.76 28.19
CA ALA A 329 -55.76 -28.62 29.09
C ALA A 329 -54.45 -28.69 29.89
N ARG A 330 -53.65 -27.65 29.63
CA ARG A 330 -53.39 -26.57 30.55
C ARG A 330 -52.61 -26.91 31.84
N THR A 331 -51.47 -26.34 32.07
CA THR A 331 -51.20 -25.44 33.19
C THR A 331 -49.72 -25.32 33.42
N THR A 332 -49.15 -24.17 33.13
CA THR A 332 -48.58 -23.12 33.95
C THR A 332 -47.55 -23.47 35.03
N ARG A 333 -46.63 -22.54 35.05
CA ARG A 333 -45.84 -21.96 36.15
C ARG A 333 -44.45 -22.52 36.33
N GLN A 334 -43.49 -21.66 36.19
CA GLN A 334 -43.00 -20.46 36.88
C GLN A 334 -41.80 -20.79 37.79
N SER A 335 -40.79 -19.98 37.51
CA SER A 335 -39.88 -19.34 38.46
C SER A 335 -38.79 -20.18 39.16
N SER A 336 -37.56 -19.80 39.04
CA SER A 336 -36.87 -18.85 39.91
C SER A 336 -35.36 -19.00 39.78
N ALA A 337 -34.69 -17.91 39.53
CA ALA A 337 -33.32 -17.71 40.03
C ALA A 337 -33.37 -17.60 41.57
N PRO A 338 -32.29 -17.75 42.30
CA PRO A 338 -31.25 -16.75 42.37
C PRO A 338 -29.85 -17.17 42.87
N LYS A 339 -28.94 -16.19 42.67
CA LYS A 339 -27.87 -15.70 43.58
C LYS A 339 -26.62 -16.51 43.87
N SER A 340 -25.54 -15.92 43.40
CA SER A 340 -24.37 -15.40 44.13
C SER A 340 -23.67 -16.27 45.20
N LYS A 341 -22.33 -16.36 45.05
CA LYS A 341 -21.38 -15.84 46.04
C LYS A 341 -19.94 -15.88 45.56
N ALA A 342 -19.30 -14.81 45.83
CA ALA A 342 -17.88 -14.52 45.74
C ALA A 342 -17.07 -15.29 46.81
N ALA A 343 -15.78 -15.49 46.55
CA ALA A 343 -14.64 -15.42 47.45
C ALA A 343 -13.38 -15.78 46.65
N SER A 344 -12.48 -14.88 46.31
CA SER A 344 -11.31 -14.36 47.04
C SER A 344 -10.37 -15.42 47.61
N SER A 345 -9.15 -15.45 47.08
CA SER A 345 -7.83 -15.54 47.75
C SER A 345 -6.75 -15.71 46.68
N SER A 346 -5.90 -14.74 46.35
CA SER A 346 -4.67 -14.27 46.98
C SER A 346 -3.71 -15.41 47.42
N GLN A 347 -2.55 -15.39 46.84
CA GLN A 347 -1.19 -15.56 47.36
C GLN A 347 -0.28 -16.02 46.21
N ALA A 348 0.66 -15.28 45.81
CA ALA A 348 1.92 -14.80 46.41
C ALA A 348 3.13 -15.63 45.91
N LEU A 349 3.98 -14.92 45.19
CA LEU A 349 5.43 -14.94 45.21
C LEU A 349 6.20 -16.26 45.42
N SER A 350 7.06 -16.61 44.50
CA SER A 350 8.40 -17.03 44.89
C SER A 350 9.44 -16.74 43.80
N VAL A 351 10.29 -15.83 44.16
CA VAL A 351 11.61 -15.55 43.62
C VAL A 351 12.51 -16.74 43.89
N ARG A 352 13.22 -17.28 42.93
CA ARG A 352 14.50 -17.92 43.19
C ARG A 352 15.52 -17.68 42.08
N ARG A 353 16.46 -16.90 42.49
CA ARG A 353 17.80 -16.59 42.05
C ARG A 353 18.69 -17.87 42.12
N GLN A 354 19.58 -18.05 41.16
CA GLN A 354 21.05 -18.24 41.29
C GLN A 354 21.61 -19.04 40.11
N ARG A 355 22.54 -18.37 39.45
CA ARG A 355 24.00 -18.58 39.38
C ARG A 355 24.44 -19.91 38.74
N ARG A 356 25.07 -19.85 37.62
CA ARG A 356 26.51 -19.75 37.37
C ARG A 356 26.75 -19.31 35.94
#